data_594685c43ea82e3d1c7a327fadb1494d
#
_entry.id   594685c43ea82e3d1c7a327fadb1494d
#
_cell.length_a   1.000
_cell.length_b   1.000
_cell.length_c   1.000
_cell.angle_alpha   90.00
_cell.angle_beta   90.00
_cell.angle_gamma   90.00
#
_symmetry.space_group_name_H-M   'P 1'
#
loop_
_entity.id
_entity.type
_entity.pdbx_description
1 polymer ?
#
loop_
_entity_poly.entity_id
_entity_poly.type
_entity_poly.pdbx_seq_one_letter_code
_entity_poly.pdbx_strand_id
1 'polypeptide(L)'
;MEEAAEIFAYTAELLAAGDSIREAIFTCYQNLCATFQEHGFLRRDFETVREFEMAIRQAMPQISEEALQAIDNMFEQARYSRDEMGEQHKEAAHLALERMGQEISSLAKIPAR
;
A
#
# COMPACT_ATOMS: atom_id res chain seq x y z
N MET A 1 -3.72 11.89 1.36
CA MET A 1 -4.91 11.07 1.51
C MET A 1 -4.85 10.29 2.82
N GLU A 2 -5.61 10.73 3.81
CA GLU A 2 -5.53 10.17 5.16
C GLU A 2 -5.99 8.72 5.24
N GLU A 3 -7.04 8.36 4.49
CA GLU A 3 -7.55 6.99 4.50
C GLU A 3 -6.49 5.99 4.02
N ALA A 4 -5.70 6.37 3.02
CA ALA A 4 -4.61 5.50 2.56
C ALA A 4 -3.54 5.34 3.62
N ALA A 5 -3.19 6.42 4.33
CA ALA A 5 -2.22 6.35 5.43
C ALA A 5 -2.71 5.42 6.53
N GLU A 6 -3.99 5.50 6.89
CA GLU A 6 -4.59 4.64 7.90
C GLU A 6 -4.56 3.18 7.47
N ILE A 7 -4.84 2.90 6.19
CA ILE A 7 -4.80 1.54 5.65
C ILE A 7 -3.38 0.96 5.75
N PHE A 8 -2.38 1.73 5.38
CA PHE A 8 -0.99 1.26 5.48
C PHE A 8 -0.58 1.04 6.93
N ALA A 9 -0.96 1.93 7.84
CA ALA A 9 -0.66 1.80 9.27
C ALA A 9 -1.34 0.55 9.86
N TYR A 10 -2.59 0.32 9.55
CA TYR A 10 -3.33 -0.85 9.99
C TYR A 10 -2.68 -2.15 9.50
N THR A 11 -2.26 -2.18 8.23
CA THR A 11 -1.59 -3.35 7.68
C THR A 11 -0.27 -3.63 8.41
N ALA A 12 0.49 -2.59 8.73
CA ALA A 12 1.72 -2.74 9.50
C ALA A 12 1.43 -3.33 10.90
N GLU A 13 0.34 -2.92 11.54
CA GLU A 13 -0.09 -3.47 12.81
C GLU A 13 -0.44 -4.96 12.71
N LEU A 14 -1.12 -5.37 11.64
CA LEU A 14 -1.44 -6.78 11.42
C LEU A 14 -0.17 -7.62 11.27
N LEU A 15 0.81 -7.11 10.55
CA LEU A 15 2.10 -7.79 10.40
C LEU A 15 2.83 -7.91 11.73
N ALA A 16 2.83 -6.85 12.52
CA ALA A 16 3.49 -6.84 13.84
C ALA A 16 2.80 -7.79 14.82
N ALA A 17 1.49 -7.97 14.68
CA ALA A 17 0.71 -8.89 15.52
C ALA A 17 0.91 -10.36 15.14
N GLY A 18 1.64 -10.65 14.06
CA GLY A 18 1.93 -12.02 13.66
C GLY A 18 0.91 -12.63 12.70
N ASP A 19 0.04 -11.82 12.13
CA ASP A 19 -0.92 -12.29 11.13
C ASP A 19 -0.21 -12.77 9.88
N SER A 20 -0.89 -13.61 9.08
CA SER A 20 -0.36 -14.05 7.81
C SER A 20 0.02 -12.85 6.94
N ILE A 21 1.27 -12.84 6.47
CA ILE A 21 1.79 -11.76 5.65
C ILE A 21 0.94 -11.58 4.40
N ARG A 22 0.63 -12.69 3.72
CA ARG A 22 -0.15 -12.67 2.48
C ARG A 22 -1.56 -12.13 2.71
N GLU A 23 -2.23 -12.58 3.78
CA GLU A 23 -3.58 -12.12 4.10
C GLU A 23 -3.60 -10.65 4.49
N ALA A 24 -2.62 -10.20 5.27
CA ALA A 24 -2.50 -8.79 5.64
C ALA A 24 -2.33 -7.92 4.39
N ILE A 25 -1.49 -8.34 3.47
CA ILE A 25 -1.25 -7.60 2.22
C ILE A 25 -2.50 -7.58 1.34
N PHE A 26 -3.21 -8.70 1.22
CA PHE A 26 -4.46 -8.74 0.45
C PHE A 26 -5.56 -7.87 1.07
N THR A 27 -5.65 -7.83 2.39
CA THR A 27 -6.57 -6.94 3.08
C THR A 27 -6.24 -5.47 2.79
N CYS A 28 -4.97 -5.12 2.81
CA CYS A 28 -4.49 -3.79 2.44
C CYS A 28 -4.92 -3.43 1.00
N TYR A 29 -4.70 -4.35 0.07
CA TYR A 29 -5.06 -4.19 -1.33
C TYR A 29 -6.56 -3.90 -1.48
N GLN A 30 -7.41 -4.72 -0.84
CA GLN A 30 -8.86 -4.56 -0.92
C GLN A 30 -9.34 -3.23 -0.33
N ASN A 31 -8.76 -2.84 0.79
CA ASN A 31 -9.11 -1.58 1.44
C ASN A 31 -8.71 -0.38 0.59
N LEU A 32 -7.55 -0.44 -0.05
CA LEU A 32 -7.12 0.61 -0.96
C LEU A 32 -8.00 0.70 -2.20
N CYS A 33 -8.40 -0.45 -2.77
CA CYS A 33 -9.35 -0.47 -3.89
C CYS A 33 -10.63 0.25 -3.53
N ALA A 34 -11.23 -0.09 -2.40
CA ALA A 34 -12.48 0.52 -1.95
C ALA A 34 -12.34 2.03 -1.77
N THR A 35 -11.25 2.46 -1.13
CA THR A 35 -10.97 3.88 -0.90
C THR A 35 -10.80 4.64 -2.20
N PHE A 36 -10.03 4.08 -3.15
CA PHE A 36 -9.79 4.72 -4.44
C PHE A 36 -11.07 4.79 -5.27
N GLN A 37 -11.94 3.79 -5.19
CA GLN A 37 -13.24 3.81 -5.86
C GLN A 37 -14.14 4.91 -5.28
N GLU A 38 -14.17 5.07 -3.97
CA GLU A 38 -14.93 6.13 -3.31
C GLU A 38 -14.50 7.52 -3.75
N HIS A 39 -13.22 7.70 -4.01
CA HIS A 39 -12.66 8.99 -4.42
C HIS A 39 -12.58 9.16 -5.95
N GLY A 40 -13.06 8.20 -6.70
CA GLY A 40 -13.10 8.29 -8.17
C GLY A 40 -11.78 8.00 -8.88
N PHE A 41 -10.79 7.47 -8.18
CA PHE A 41 -9.50 7.11 -8.79
C PHE A 41 -9.51 5.73 -9.45
N LEU A 42 -10.48 4.90 -9.12
CA LEU A 42 -10.72 3.61 -9.76
C LEU A 42 -12.21 3.45 -10.02
N ARG A 43 -12.54 2.78 -11.11
CA ARG A 43 -13.94 2.45 -11.42
C ARG A 43 -14.32 1.05 -10.95
N ARG A 44 -13.34 0.18 -10.80
CA ARG A 44 -13.49 -1.21 -10.38
C ARG A 44 -12.24 -1.64 -9.65
N ASP A 45 -12.24 -2.82 -9.06
CA ASP A 45 -11.04 -3.36 -8.45
C ASP A 45 -9.94 -3.48 -9.50
N PHE A 46 -8.72 -3.10 -9.14
CA PHE A 46 -7.60 -3.25 -10.06
C PHE A 46 -7.20 -4.72 -10.16
N GLU A 47 -6.85 -5.13 -11.38
CA GLU A 47 -6.48 -6.51 -11.68
C GLU A 47 -4.98 -6.71 -11.66
N THR A 48 -4.21 -5.64 -11.78
CA THR A 48 -2.75 -5.69 -11.86
C THR A 48 -2.12 -4.66 -10.94
N VAL A 49 -0.87 -4.91 -10.56
CA VAL A 49 -0.06 -3.95 -9.81
C VAL A 49 0.09 -2.63 -10.58
N ARG A 50 0.14 -2.71 -11.90
CA ARG A 50 0.25 -1.51 -12.74
C ARG A 50 -0.97 -0.60 -12.61
N GLU A 51 -2.17 -1.17 -12.57
CA GLU A 51 -3.39 -0.39 -12.35
C GLU A 51 -3.38 0.26 -10.97
N PHE A 52 -2.92 -0.45 -9.95
CA PHE A 52 -2.74 0.07 -8.61
C PHE A 52 -1.75 1.24 -8.60
N GLU A 53 -0.62 1.08 -9.28
CA GLU A 53 0.38 2.13 -9.40
C GLU A 53 -0.20 3.39 -10.03
N MET A 54 -0.97 3.25 -11.09
CA MET A 54 -1.62 4.38 -11.76
C MET A 54 -2.60 5.09 -10.82
N ALA A 55 -3.37 4.33 -10.03
CA ALA A 55 -4.31 4.91 -9.07
C ALA A 55 -3.58 5.71 -7.99
N ILE A 56 -2.46 5.18 -7.48
CA ILE A 56 -1.65 5.89 -6.49
C ILE A 56 -1.07 7.18 -7.08
N ARG A 57 -0.58 7.15 -8.31
CA ARG A 57 -0.03 8.34 -8.96
C ARG A 57 -1.08 9.42 -9.15
N GLN A 58 -2.32 9.04 -9.43
CA GLN A 58 -3.42 10.00 -9.53
C GLN A 58 -3.83 10.56 -8.17
N ALA A 59 -3.91 9.70 -7.17
CA ALA A 59 -4.35 10.08 -5.83
C ALA A 59 -3.28 10.89 -5.08
N MET A 60 -2.02 10.54 -5.28
CA MET A 60 -0.89 11.09 -4.53
C MET A 60 0.30 11.31 -5.47
N PRO A 61 0.22 12.32 -6.36
CA PRO A 61 1.27 12.52 -7.39
C PRO A 61 2.66 12.83 -6.83
N GLN A 62 2.75 13.21 -5.57
CA GLN A 62 4.04 13.56 -4.94
C GLN A 62 4.72 12.40 -4.24
N ILE A 63 4.11 11.20 -4.25
CA ILE A 63 4.74 10.01 -3.68
C ILE A 63 6.00 9.68 -4.49
N SER A 64 7.10 9.36 -3.79
CA SER A 64 8.36 9.05 -4.44
C SER A 64 8.29 7.74 -5.24
N GLU A 65 9.08 7.66 -6.30
CA GLU A 65 9.22 6.43 -7.07
C GLU A 65 9.70 5.27 -6.22
N GLU A 66 10.58 5.54 -5.26
CA GLU A 66 11.13 4.51 -4.38
C GLU A 66 10.06 3.90 -3.47
N ALA A 67 9.20 4.74 -2.90
CA ALA A 67 8.10 4.26 -2.06
C ALA A 67 7.11 3.46 -2.89
N LEU A 68 6.78 3.95 -4.08
CA LEU A 68 5.86 3.28 -4.98
C LEU A 68 6.42 1.93 -5.44
N GLN A 69 7.70 1.87 -5.78
CA GLN A 69 8.36 0.63 -6.17
C GLN A 69 8.35 -0.40 -5.05
N ALA A 70 8.59 0.03 -3.82
CA ALA A 70 8.57 -0.86 -2.67
C ALA A 70 7.18 -1.48 -2.45
N ILE A 71 6.13 -0.68 -2.58
CA ILE A 71 4.75 -1.15 -2.46
C ILE A 71 4.39 -2.09 -3.61
N ASP A 72 4.77 -1.75 -4.84
CA ASP A 72 4.54 -2.61 -6.01
C ASP A 72 5.17 -3.99 -5.82
N ASN A 73 6.41 -4.01 -5.36
CA ASN A 73 7.12 -5.28 -5.09
C ASN A 73 6.40 -6.11 -4.03
N MET A 74 5.92 -5.46 -2.99
CA MET A 74 5.17 -6.13 -1.93
C MET A 74 3.92 -6.82 -2.48
N PHE A 75 3.13 -6.11 -3.28
CA PHE A 75 1.91 -6.67 -3.86
C PHE A 75 2.20 -7.77 -4.88
N GLU A 76 3.23 -7.60 -5.71
CA GLU A 76 3.61 -8.62 -6.67
C GLU A 76 4.02 -9.91 -5.98
N GLN A 77 4.81 -9.83 -4.93
CA GLN A 77 5.22 -11.00 -4.18
C GLN A 77 4.03 -11.72 -3.56
N ALA A 78 3.11 -10.98 -2.96
CA ALA A 78 1.92 -11.57 -2.35
C ALA A 78 1.02 -12.24 -3.38
N ARG A 79 0.91 -11.66 -4.59
CA ARG A 79 0.01 -12.12 -5.62
C ARG A 79 0.56 -13.28 -6.43
N TYR A 80 1.85 -13.24 -6.77
CA TYR A 80 2.45 -14.18 -7.73
C TYR A 80 3.41 -15.19 -7.13
N SER A 81 3.93 -14.97 -5.92
CA SER A 81 4.82 -15.92 -5.29
C SER A 81 4.05 -17.16 -4.84
N ARG A 82 4.59 -18.32 -5.15
CA ARG A 82 4.04 -19.61 -4.69
C ARG A 82 4.66 -20.05 -3.37
N ASP A 83 5.79 -19.45 -3.02
CA ASP A 83 6.51 -19.78 -1.81
C ASP A 83 5.85 -19.14 -0.60
N GLU A 84 6.04 -19.77 0.54
CA GLU A 84 5.60 -19.23 1.81
C GLU A 84 6.35 -17.93 2.08
N MET A 85 5.62 -16.88 2.50
CA MET A 85 6.24 -15.60 2.81
C MET A 85 6.81 -15.63 4.23
N GLY A 86 8.14 -15.61 4.33
CA GLY A 86 8.84 -15.69 5.60
C GLY A 86 9.23 -14.33 6.17
N GLU A 87 10.10 -14.34 7.18
CA GLU A 87 10.54 -13.13 7.90
C GLU A 87 11.12 -12.05 6.99
N GLN A 88 11.85 -12.44 5.95
CA GLN A 88 12.41 -11.48 4.99
C GLN A 88 11.33 -10.69 4.27
N HIS A 89 10.26 -11.37 3.89
CA HIS A 89 9.12 -10.73 3.22
C HIS A 89 8.36 -9.82 4.20
N LYS A 90 8.22 -10.26 5.44
CA LYS A 90 7.58 -9.47 6.49
C LYS A 90 8.33 -8.16 6.74
N GLU A 91 9.64 -8.24 6.84
CA GLU A 91 10.49 -7.06 7.07
C GLU A 91 10.41 -6.09 5.90
N ALA A 92 10.52 -6.60 4.68
CA ALA A 92 10.41 -5.78 3.47
C ALA A 92 9.03 -5.13 3.36
N ALA A 93 7.97 -5.88 3.66
CA ALA A 93 6.61 -5.34 3.64
C ALA A 93 6.43 -4.25 4.71
N HIS A 94 6.94 -4.48 5.91
CA HIS A 94 6.86 -3.50 6.99
C HIS A 94 7.55 -2.18 6.61
N LEU A 95 8.75 -2.27 6.04
CA LEU A 95 9.49 -1.09 5.59
C LEU A 95 8.75 -0.34 4.47
N ALA A 96 8.18 -1.07 3.52
CA ALA A 96 7.41 -0.45 2.43
C ALA A 96 6.18 0.29 2.96
N LEU A 97 5.43 -0.33 3.87
CA LEU A 97 4.24 0.26 4.47
C LEU A 97 4.59 1.49 5.30
N GLU A 98 5.64 1.39 6.09
CA GLU A 98 6.11 2.48 6.94
C GLU A 98 6.53 3.68 6.08
N ARG A 99 7.27 3.43 5.02
CA ARG A 99 7.70 4.49 4.11
C ARG A 99 6.53 5.19 3.44
N MET A 100 5.54 4.44 2.97
CA MET A 100 4.31 5.03 2.39
C MET A 100 3.59 5.87 3.41
N GLY A 101 3.42 5.36 4.62
CA GLY A 101 2.76 6.09 5.70
C GLY A 101 3.47 7.39 6.04
N GLN A 102 4.81 7.36 6.11
CA GLN A 102 5.60 8.56 6.39
C GLN A 102 5.49 9.59 5.28
N GLU A 103 5.56 9.18 4.03
CA GLU A 103 5.45 10.11 2.90
C GLU A 103 4.06 10.74 2.82
N ILE A 104 3.01 9.94 3.03
CA ILE A 104 1.64 10.47 3.04
C ILE A 104 1.45 11.45 4.18
N SER A 105 1.96 11.13 5.37
CA SER A 105 1.89 12.03 6.52
C SER A 105 2.62 13.35 6.27
N SER A 106 3.76 13.30 5.59
CA SER A 106 4.51 14.49 5.20
C SER A 106 3.72 15.38 4.23
N LEU A 107 3.02 14.79 3.28
CA LEU A 107 2.16 15.51 2.35
C LEU A 107 1.01 16.21 3.08
N ALA A 108 0.42 15.53 4.06
CA ALA A 108 -0.68 16.09 4.86
C ALA A 108 -0.25 17.28 5.72
N LYS A 109 1.04 17.38 6.04
CA LYS A 109 1.61 18.47 6.86
C LYS A 109 2.00 19.70 6.04
N ILE A 110 1.97 19.62 4.71
CA ILE A 110 2.29 20.76 3.86
C ILE A 110 1.15 21.77 3.98
N PRO A 111 1.43 23.03 4.37
CA PRO A 111 0.36 24.01 4.52
C PRO A 111 -0.33 24.27 3.19
N ALA A 112 -1.65 24.29 3.20
CA ALA A 112 -2.43 24.71 2.05
C ALA A 112 -2.24 26.20 1.84
N ARG A 113 -2.08 26.62 0.58
CA ARG A 113 -1.92 28.04 0.22
C ARG A 113 -2.92 28.43 -0.84
#